data_5142fb12d4ef2a1d5a8cd232e34b1664
#
_entry.id   5142fb12d4ef2a1d5a8cd232e34b1664
#
_cell.length_a   1.000
_cell.length_b   1.000
_cell.length_c   1.000
_cell.angle_alpha   90.00
_cell.angle_beta   90.00
_cell.angle_gamma   90.00
#
_symmetry.space_group_name_H-M   'P 1'
#
loop_
_entity.id
_entity.type
_entity.pdbx_description
1 polymer ?
#
loop_
_entity_poly.entity_id
_entity_poly.type
_entity_poly.pdbx_seq_one_letter_code
_entity_poly.pdbx_strand_id
1 'polypeptide(L)'
;MTSDPIADMLTRVRNAIVARHPKVDVPASKLKAEIARILKEEGYIANFKVAEEGVKKVIKIYLKYGPNNSPVIQQIERVSRPGCRVYAGKTDIPRVQGGLGINILTTPRGVMTGRHAYKEGVGGEVLCRIW
;
A
#
# COMPACT_ATOMS: atom_id res chain seq x y z
N MET A 1 19.80 12.44 6.30
CA MET A 1 18.83 11.97 5.30
C MET A 1 17.75 11.15 5.96
N THR A 2 16.52 11.54 5.80
CA THR A 2 15.39 10.76 6.29
C THR A 2 15.10 9.62 5.33
N SER A 3 14.89 8.44 5.88
CA SER A 3 14.53 7.26 5.10
C SER A 3 13.05 6.94 5.33
N ASP A 4 12.31 6.78 4.24
CA ASP A 4 10.92 6.33 4.30
C ASP A 4 10.73 5.17 3.32
N PRO A 5 10.97 3.94 3.79
CA PRO A 5 10.87 2.76 2.91
C PRO A 5 9.48 2.56 2.32
N ILE A 6 8.43 2.97 3.03
CA ILE A 6 7.06 2.86 2.51
C ILE A 6 6.86 3.85 1.37
N ALA A 7 7.28 5.11 1.55
CA ALA A 7 7.20 6.11 0.48
C ALA A 7 7.98 5.67 -0.75
N ASP A 8 9.16 5.07 -0.56
CA ASP A 8 9.94 4.52 -1.66
C ASP A 8 9.17 3.45 -2.43
N MET A 9 8.55 2.50 -1.70
CA MET A 9 7.72 1.46 -2.31
C MET A 9 6.59 2.07 -3.14
N LEU A 10 5.86 3.04 -2.57
CA LEU A 10 4.72 3.67 -3.25
C LEU A 10 5.18 4.43 -4.49
N THR A 11 6.33 5.09 -4.41
CA THR A 11 6.92 5.81 -5.54
C THR A 11 7.31 4.86 -6.66
N ARG A 12 7.93 3.73 -6.33
CA ARG A 12 8.29 2.70 -7.31
C ARG A 12 7.07 2.15 -8.04
N VAL A 13 6.00 1.87 -7.29
CA VAL A 13 4.74 1.39 -7.85
C VAL A 13 4.14 2.47 -8.77
N ARG A 14 4.10 3.71 -8.30
CA ARG A 14 3.56 4.83 -9.07
C ARG A 14 4.31 5.02 -10.40
N ASN A 15 5.63 5.02 -10.35
CA ASN A 15 6.46 5.21 -11.54
C ASN A 15 6.31 4.05 -12.53
N ALA A 16 6.22 2.82 -12.02
CA ALA A 16 6.01 1.64 -12.85
C ALA A 16 4.66 1.68 -13.57
N ILE A 17 3.63 2.17 -12.90
CA ILE A 17 2.30 2.33 -13.51
C ILE A 17 2.32 3.37 -14.61
N VAL A 18 2.95 4.51 -14.39
CA VAL A 18 3.08 5.56 -15.41
C VAL A 18 3.79 5.02 -16.66
N ALA A 19 4.83 4.21 -16.45
CA ALA A 19 5.58 3.60 -17.55
C ALA A 19 4.92 2.34 -18.13
N ARG A 20 3.78 1.91 -17.56
CA ARG A 20 3.05 0.70 -17.98
C ARG A 20 3.90 -0.57 -17.87
N HIS A 21 4.75 -0.65 -16.86
CA HIS A 21 5.52 -1.88 -16.60
C HIS A 21 4.60 -2.99 -16.09
N PRO A 22 4.86 -4.25 -16.45
CA PRO A 22 4.06 -5.37 -15.94
C PRO A 22 4.35 -5.70 -14.48
N LYS A 23 5.54 -5.39 -14.01
CA LYS A 23 5.94 -5.65 -12.62
C LYS A 23 6.93 -4.60 -12.13
N VAL A 24 7.09 -4.56 -10.81
CA VAL A 24 8.09 -3.72 -10.16
C VAL A 24 8.67 -4.48 -8.97
N ASP A 25 9.97 -4.30 -8.74
CA ASP A 25 10.66 -4.90 -7.60
C ASP A 25 10.90 -3.85 -6.52
N VAL A 26 10.63 -4.20 -5.28
CA VAL A 26 10.92 -3.34 -4.13
C VAL A 26 11.70 -4.14 -3.08
N PRO A 27 12.60 -3.49 -2.32
CA PRO A 27 13.27 -4.18 -1.22
C PRO A 27 12.23 -4.71 -0.23
N ALA A 28 12.40 -5.96 0.22
CA ALA A 28 11.41 -6.60 1.07
C ALA A 28 11.51 -6.15 2.52
N SER A 29 10.35 -6.04 3.17
CA SER A 29 10.21 -5.97 4.60
C SER A 29 8.87 -6.59 4.95
N LYS A 30 8.69 -6.94 6.21
CA LYS A 30 7.44 -7.52 6.68
C LYS A 30 6.27 -6.55 6.46
N LEU A 31 6.46 -5.28 6.77
CA LEU A 31 5.42 -4.26 6.60
C LEU A 31 5.06 -4.06 5.13
N LYS A 32 6.06 -3.99 4.25
CA LYS A 32 5.81 -3.85 2.81
C LYS A 32 5.08 -5.05 2.23
N ALA A 33 5.41 -6.27 2.69
CA ALA A 33 4.71 -7.47 2.27
C ALA A 33 3.25 -7.44 2.70
N GLU A 34 2.95 -6.92 3.88
CA GLU A 34 1.59 -6.77 4.36
C GLU A 34 0.81 -5.74 3.52
N ILE A 35 1.45 -4.65 3.13
CA ILE A 35 0.84 -3.67 2.24
C ILE A 35 0.53 -4.31 0.88
N ALA A 36 1.46 -5.07 0.32
CA ALA A 36 1.26 -5.77 -0.95
C ALA A 36 0.11 -6.78 -0.86
N ARG A 37 0.01 -7.50 0.26
CA ARG A 37 -1.09 -8.43 0.49
C ARG A 37 -2.45 -7.72 0.42
N ILE A 38 -2.57 -6.57 1.07
CA ILE A 38 -3.81 -5.79 1.05
C ILE A 38 -4.11 -5.28 -0.35
N LEU A 39 -3.12 -4.77 -1.06
CA LEU A 39 -3.32 -4.30 -2.44
C LEU A 39 -3.83 -5.43 -3.34
N LYS A 40 -3.34 -6.64 -3.15
CA LYS A 40 -3.81 -7.80 -3.89
C LYS A 40 -5.24 -8.17 -3.50
N GLU A 41 -5.53 -8.25 -2.21
CA GLU A 41 -6.86 -8.60 -1.71
C GLU A 41 -7.93 -7.61 -2.17
N GLU A 42 -7.57 -6.32 -2.23
CA GLU A 42 -8.49 -5.26 -2.65
C GLU A 42 -8.54 -5.08 -4.17
N GLY A 43 -7.78 -5.90 -4.91
CA GLY A 43 -7.86 -5.91 -6.37
C GLY A 43 -7.06 -4.81 -7.07
N TYR A 44 -6.15 -4.14 -6.38
CA TYR A 44 -5.33 -3.09 -6.97
C TYR A 44 -4.11 -3.61 -7.73
N ILE A 45 -3.60 -4.79 -7.34
CA ILE A 45 -2.50 -5.44 -8.06
C ILE A 45 -2.92 -6.87 -8.39
N ALA A 46 -2.25 -7.46 -9.38
CA ALA A 46 -2.58 -8.83 -9.81
C ALA A 46 -2.03 -9.86 -8.83
N ASN A 47 -0.80 -9.68 -8.38
CA ASN A 47 -0.14 -10.61 -7.46
C ASN A 47 1.13 -9.99 -6.90
N PHE A 48 1.73 -10.67 -5.93
CA PHE A 48 3.06 -10.33 -5.46
C PHE A 48 3.77 -11.59 -5.00
N LYS A 49 5.10 -11.55 -5.00
CA LYS A 49 5.94 -12.66 -4.53
C LYS A 49 7.13 -12.09 -3.78
N VAL A 50 7.50 -12.74 -2.68
CA VAL A 50 8.74 -12.43 -1.98
C VAL A 50 9.80 -13.40 -2.49
N ALA A 51 10.89 -12.87 -3.05
CA ALA A 51 11.95 -13.65 -3.64
C ALA A 51 13.29 -13.30 -3.00
N GLU A 52 14.20 -14.28 -2.95
CA GLU A 52 15.54 -14.06 -2.47
C GLU A 52 16.48 -13.92 -3.67
N GLU A 53 17.21 -12.79 -3.71
CA GLU A 53 18.21 -12.53 -4.74
C GLU A 53 19.56 -12.31 -4.04
N GLY A 54 20.35 -13.41 -3.96
CA GLY A 54 21.60 -13.41 -3.19
C GLY A 54 21.31 -13.22 -1.70
N VAL A 55 21.90 -12.21 -1.09
CA VAL A 55 21.68 -11.89 0.33
C VAL A 55 20.46 -10.98 0.54
N LYS A 56 19.84 -10.51 -0.54
CA LYS A 56 18.71 -9.57 -0.48
C LYS A 56 17.40 -10.29 -0.72
N LYS A 57 16.35 -9.80 -0.05
CA LYS A 57 14.98 -10.20 -0.34
C LYS A 57 14.29 -9.06 -1.03
N VAL A 58 13.54 -9.38 -2.09
CA VAL A 58 12.76 -8.40 -2.83
C VAL A 58 11.32 -8.86 -2.91
N ILE A 59 10.41 -7.91 -2.98
CA ILE A 59 9.00 -8.16 -3.28
C ILE A 59 8.81 -7.83 -4.74
N LYS A 60 8.37 -8.82 -5.52
CA LYS A 60 7.99 -8.62 -6.92
C LYS A 60 6.50 -8.36 -6.95
N ILE A 61 6.13 -7.16 -7.39
CA ILE A 61 4.73 -6.75 -7.46
C ILE A 61 4.30 -6.79 -8.92
N TYR A 62 3.28 -7.62 -9.21
CA TYR A 62 2.73 -7.75 -10.56
C TYR A 62 1.55 -6.79 -10.68
N LEU A 63 1.72 -5.78 -11.52
CA LEU A 63 0.75 -4.70 -11.67
C LEU A 63 -0.45 -5.14 -12.49
N LYS A 64 -1.53 -4.40 -12.37
CA LYS A 64 -2.80 -4.72 -12.99
C LYS A 64 -3.28 -3.53 -13.81
N TYR A 65 -3.73 -3.81 -15.03
CA TYR A 65 -4.26 -2.79 -15.93
C TYR A 65 -5.62 -3.22 -16.43
N GLY A 66 -6.48 -2.25 -16.69
CA GLY A 66 -7.79 -2.48 -17.23
C GLY A 66 -7.80 -2.44 -18.77
N PRO A 67 -9.00 -2.31 -19.37
CA PRO A 67 -9.14 -2.21 -20.82
C PRO A 67 -8.31 -1.05 -21.37
N ASN A 68 -7.76 -1.23 -22.57
CA ASN A 68 -6.93 -0.24 -23.24
C ASN A 68 -5.68 0.16 -22.42
N ASN A 69 -5.19 -0.81 -21.62
CA ASN A 69 -3.99 -0.60 -20.79
C ASN A 69 -4.14 0.55 -19.78
N SER A 70 -5.38 0.81 -19.35
CA SER A 70 -5.64 1.85 -18.34
C SER A 70 -5.22 1.37 -16.94
N PRO A 71 -4.64 2.25 -16.11
CA PRO A 71 -4.21 1.84 -14.76
C PRO A 71 -5.40 1.54 -13.86
N VAL A 72 -5.30 0.47 -13.06
CA VAL A 72 -6.29 0.19 -12.01
C VAL A 72 -6.06 1.14 -10.83
N ILE A 73 -4.81 1.39 -10.47
CA ILE A 73 -4.49 2.38 -9.44
C ILE A 73 -4.47 3.77 -10.08
N GLN A 74 -5.36 4.64 -9.63
CA GLN A 74 -5.39 6.03 -10.09
C GLN A 74 -4.43 6.90 -9.30
N GLN A 75 -4.40 6.72 -7.97
CA GLN A 75 -3.52 7.44 -7.07
C GLN A 75 -3.05 6.52 -5.96
N ILE A 76 -1.81 6.69 -5.54
CA ILE A 76 -1.24 6.00 -4.40
C ILE A 76 -0.39 7.01 -3.63
N GLU A 77 -0.79 7.29 -2.39
CA GLU A 77 -0.23 8.39 -1.61
C GLU A 77 0.21 7.94 -0.22
N ARG A 78 1.38 8.42 0.19
CA ARG A 78 1.85 8.29 1.57
C ARG A 78 1.09 9.27 2.45
N VAL A 79 0.52 8.81 3.57
CA VAL A 79 -0.18 9.67 4.52
C VAL A 79 0.70 9.99 5.72
N SER A 80 1.04 8.99 6.54
CA SER A 80 1.93 9.16 7.68
C SER A 80 3.38 9.14 7.23
N ARG A 81 4.19 10.06 7.73
CA ARG A 81 5.60 10.19 7.35
C ARG A 81 6.46 10.21 8.60
N PRO A 82 7.75 9.86 8.51
CA PRO A 82 8.62 9.85 9.70
C PRO A 82 8.64 11.16 10.48
N GLY A 83 8.58 12.31 9.77
CA GLY A 83 8.54 13.62 10.40
C GLY A 83 7.15 14.15 10.75
N CYS A 84 6.11 13.44 10.34
CA CYS A 84 4.72 13.86 10.55
C CYS A 84 3.80 12.65 10.58
N ARG A 85 3.75 11.97 11.73
CA ARG A 85 2.91 10.78 11.89
C ARG A 85 1.45 11.15 11.94
N VAL A 86 0.60 10.33 11.29
CA VAL A 86 -0.83 10.54 11.22
C VAL A 86 -1.54 9.31 11.81
N TYR A 87 -2.33 9.54 12.86
CA TYR A 87 -3.08 8.49 13.55
C TYR A 87 -4.57 8.76 13.45
N ALA A 88 -5.36 7.71 13.45
CA ALA A 88 -6.81 7.81 13.48
C ALA A 88 -7.36 6.88 14.55
N GLY A 89 -8.26 7.40 15.39
CA GLY A 89 -8.99 6.58 16.34
C GLY A 89 -10.02 5.70 15.63
N LYS A 90 -10.53 4.70 16.32
CA LYS A 90 -11.46 3.72 15.74
C LYS A 90 -12.71 4.32 15.11
N THR A 91 -13.13 5.51 15.57
CA THR A 91 -14.31 6.20 15.05
C THR A 91 -13.96 7.35 14.09
N ASP A 92 -12.68 7.64 13.93
CA ASP A 92 -12.20 8.80 13.17
C ASP A 92 -11.46 8.43 11.89
N ILE A 93 -11.56 7.18 11.46
CA ILE A 93 -10.86 6.70 10.27
C ILE A 93 -11.48 7.36 9.04
N PRO A 94 -10.72 8.14 8.27
CA PRO A 94 -11.27 8.82 7.11
C PRO A 94 -11.62 7.85 5.97
N ARG A 95 -12.62 8.21 5.20
CA ARG A 95 -12.94 7.48 3.97
C ARG A 95 -12.11 8.06 2.82
N VAL A 96 -11.75 7.19 1.88
CA VAL A 96 -11.00 7.59 0.70
C VAL A 96 -11.96 7.61 -0.49
N GLN A 97 -12.07 8.78 -1.14
CA GLN A 97 -12.96 8.96 -2.29
C GLN A 97 -14.38 8.44 -2.03
N GLY A 98 -14.97 8.84 -0.91
CA GLY A 98 -16.34 8.44 -0.54
C GLY A 98 -16.53 6.95 -0.32
N GLY A 99 -15.44 6.22 -0.04
CA GLY A 99 -15.49 4.77 0.16
C GLY A 99 -15.10 3.96 -1.08
N LEU A 100 -14.79 4.62 -2.19
CA LEU A 100 -14.36 3.93 -3.41
C LEU A 100 -12.90 3.49 -3.35
N GLY A 101 -12.08 4.22 -2.59
CA GLY A 101 -10.68 3.86 -2.37
C GLY A 101 -10.48 3.21 -1.02
N ILE A 102 -9.21 2.95 -0.69
CA ILE A 102 -8.83 2.38 0.60
C ILE A 102 -7.73 3.21 1.25
N ASN A 103 -7.67 3.16 2.57
CA ASN A 103 -6.46 3.49 3.31
C ASN A 103 -5.96 2.23 3.99
N ILE A 104 -4.67 2.20 4.27
CA ILE A 104 -4.02 1.09 4.94
C ILE A 104 -3.45 1.61 6.25
N LEU A 105 -3.83 0.95 7.35
CA LEU A 105 -3.42 1.32 8.69
C LEU A 105 -2.58 0.21 9.31
N THR A 106 -1.64 0.60 10.16
CA THR A 106 -1.04 -0.35 11.10
C THR A 106 -1.72 -0.17 12.45
N THR A 107 -2.26 -1.26 12.99
CA THR A 107 -3.05 -1.27 14.21
C THR A 107 -2.46 -2.27 15.20
N PRO A 108 -2.90 -2.27 16.48
CA PRO A 108 -2.47 -3.30 17.43
C PRO A 108 -2.81 -4.73 16.99
N ARG A 109 -3.75 -4.89 16.06
CA ARG A 109 -4.13 -6.20 15.52
C ARG A 109 -3.55 -6.50 14.16
N GLY A 110 -2.61 -5.67 13.69
CA GLY A 110 -1.91 -5.88 12.42
C GLY A 110 -2.20 -4.80 11.40
N VAL A 111 -1.69 -5.02 10.20
CA VAL A 111 -1.87 -4.11 9.07
C VAL A 111 -3.18 -4.47 8.38
N MET A 112 -4.04 -3.48 8.18
CA MET A 112 -5.36 -3.70 7.61
C MET A 112 -5.90 -2.44 6.94
N THR A 113 -6.99 -2.58 6.18
CA THR A 113 -7.68 -1.42 5.60
C THR A 113 -8.42 -0.66 6.70
N GLY A 114 -8.71 0.61 6.42
CA GLY A 114 -9.50 1.42 7.35
C GLY A 114 -10.88 0.84 7.59
N ARG A 115 -11.50 0.27 6.56
CA ARG A 115 -12.82 -0.39 6.69
C ARG A 115 -12.75 -1.57 7.65
N HIS A 116 -11.72 -2.40 7.52
CA HIS A 116 -11.52 -3.56 8.39
C HIS A 116 -11.23 -3.09 9.83
N ALA A 117 -10.40 -2.06 10.00
CA ALA A 117 -10.08 -1.51 11.31
C ALA A 117 -11.34 -0.99 12.00
N TYR A 118 -12.21 -0.31 11.25
CA TYR A 118 -13.49 0.17 11.78
C TYR A 118 -14.36 -1.00 12.28
N LYS A 119 -14.46 -2.07 11.50
CA LYS A 119 -15.22 -3.27 11.89
C LYS A 119 -14.63 -3.95 13.12
N GLU A 120 -13.31 -3.98 13.22
CA GLU A 120 -12.61 -4.58 14.37
C GLU A 120 -12.65 -3.68 15.60
N GLY A 121 -13.07 -2.41 15.44
CA GLY A 121 -13.12 -1.46 16.53
C GLY A 121 -11.74 -0.99 16.99
N VAL A 122 -10.78 -0.89 16.08
CA VAL A 122 -9.41 -0.45 16.38
C VAL A 122 -9.04 0.74 15.50
N GLY A 123 -8.16 1.59 16.02
CA GLY A 123 -7.52 2.65 15.26
C GLY A 123 -6.04 2.36 15.13
N GLY A 124 -5.32 3.25 14.47
CA GLY A 124 -3.88 3.10 14.29
C GLY A 124 -3.28 4.20 13.43
N GLU A 125 -2.07 3.95 13.01
CA GLU A 125 -1.35 4.85 12.12
C GLU A 125 -1.80 4.65 10.69
N VAL A 126 -2.23 5.74 10.03
CA VAL A 126 -2.66 5.70 8.63
C VAL A 126 -1.42 5.79 7.74
N LEU A 127 -1.04 4.68 7.14
CA LEU A 127 0.20 4.59 6.36
C LEU A 127 0.06 5.24 4.98
N CYS A 128 -0.98 4.89 4.25
CA CYS A 128 -1.15 5.34 2.88
C CYS A 128 -2.61 5.23 2.47
N ARG A 129 -2.92 5.82 1.32
CA ARG A 129 -4.24 5.70 0.71
C ARG A 129 -4.11 5.47 -0.79
N ILE A 130 -5.05 4.72 -1.34
CA ILE A 130 -5.04 4.28 -2.73
C ILE A 130 -6.46 4.39 -3.30
N TRP A 131 -6.55 4.86 -4.51
CA TRP A 131 -7.80 4.81 -5.27
C TRP A 131 -7.57 4.76 -6.77
#